data_f9ae7df8f96b27b3075a7d7be99fa9d8
#
_entry.id   f9ae7df8f96b27b3075a7d7be99fa9d8
#
_cell.length_a   1.000
_cell.length_b   1.000
_cell.length_c   1.000
_cell.angle_alpha   90.00
_cell.angle_beta   90.00
_cell.angle_gamma   90.00
#
_symmetry.space_group_name_H-M   'P 1'
#
loop_
_entity.id
_entity.type
_entity.pdbx_description
1 polymer ?
#
loop_
_entity_poly.entity_id
_entity_poly.type
_entity_poly.pdbx_seq_one_letter_code
_entity_poly.pdbx_strand_id
1 'polypeptide(L)'
;VDRMPTKMKLSYLKTLAYYASEYSSFYIQSINNLFYEWFGAMTIDTIDDKAIYQLNVYLGSERNYKLNLIKAFIIKWKNLNYPGVEATAIRMLEKIKIIPNQTGDAVKRRDPNKGPLTEAEFNNIINAVGKFYHEKKIQCFLYCYILLLAITGRRPLQLISLKAKDLIKNERGCF
;
A
#
# COMPACT_ATOMS: atom_id res chain seq x y z
N VAL A 1 4.68 18.98 5.16
CA VAL A 1 5.39 19.59 4.01
C VAL A 1 5.41 21.13 4.12
N ASP A 2 4.47 21.74 4.84
CA ASP A 2 4.45 23.21 5.00
C ASP A 2 5.62 23.75 5.83
N ARG A 3 6.20 22.92 6.69
CA ARG A 3 7.40 23.24 7.48
C ARG A 3 8.73 22.95 6.76
N MET A 4 8.67 22.44 5.54
CA MET A 4 9.87 22.15 4.75
C MET A 4 10.49 23.45 4.20
N PRO A 5 11.82 23.63 4.28
CA PRO A 5 12.49 24.78 3.68
C PRO A 5 12.16 24.94 2.19
N THR A 6 11.99 26.18 1.72
CA THR A 6 11.49 26.45 0.36
C THR A 6 12.30 25.76 -0.75
N LYS A 7 13.64 25.77 -0.65
CA LYS A 7 14.51 25.09 -1.63
C LYS A 7 14.31 23.58 -1.63
N MET A 8 14.14 22.98 -0.46
CA MET A 8 13.89 21.57 -0.30
C MET A 8 12.48 21.21 -0.78
N LYS A 9 11.48 22.04 -0.47
CA LYS A 9 10.07 21.84 -0.90
C LYS A 9 9.96 21.74 -2.42
N LEU A 10 10.65 22.64 -3.16
CA LEU A 10 10.65 22.57 -4.62
C LEU A 10 11.28 21.28 -5.15
N SER A 11 12.40 20.86 -4.57
CA SER A 11 13.08 19.61 -4.93
C SER A 11 12.23 18.39 -4.63
N TYR A 12 11.57 18.38 -3.47
CA TYR A 12 10.61 17.36 -3.07
C TYR A 12 9.47 17.24 -4.09
N LEU A 13 8.83 18.36 -4.44
CA LEU A 13 7.73 18.38 -5.40
C LEU A 13 8.14 17.91 -6.80
N LYS A 14 9.34 18.29 -7.27
CA LYS A 14 9.88 17.78 -8.54
C LYS A 14 10.10 16.26 -8.50
N THR A 15 10.64 15.74 -7.41
CA THR A 15 10.82 14.29 -7.23
C THR A 15 9.49 13.59 -7.14
N LEU A 16 8.51 14.16 -6.45
CA LEU A 16 7.16 13.62 -6.33
C LEU A 16 6.44 13.59 -7.70
N ALA A 17 6.61 14.63 -8.51
CA ALA A 17 6.07 14.67 -9.87
C ALA A 17 6.69 13.58 -10.77
N TYR A 18 8.00 13.33 -10.65
CA TYR A 18 8.64 12.18 -11.31
C TYR A 18 7.99 10.87 -10.89
N TYR A 19 7.76 10.67 -9.59
CA TYR A 19 7.09 9.45 -9.10
C TYR A 19 5.64 9.35 -9.59
N ALA A 20 4.95 10.49 -9.78
CA ALA A 20 3.57 10.51 -10.27
C ALA A 20 3.44 10.02 -11.72
N SER A 21 4.51 10.10 -12.53
CA SER A 21 4.53 9.53 -13.88
C SER A 21 4.78 8.02 -13.90
N GLU A 22 5.41 7.47 -12.84
CA GLU A 22 5.88 6.08 -12.82
C GLU A 22 5.06 5.15 -11.93
N TYR A 23 4.40 5.70 -10.90
CA TYR A 23 3.77 4.92 -9.84
C TYR A 23 2.30 5.29 -9.63
N SER A 24 1.56 4.40 -8.95
CA SER A 24 0.15 4.63 -8.64
C SER A 24 -0.05 5.80 -7.67
N SER A 25 -1.19 6.49 -7.78
CA SER A 25 -1.59 7.58 -6.89
C SER A 25 -1.55 7.18 -5.41
N PHE A 26 -1.94 5.94 -5.09
CA PHE A 26 -1.91 5.42 -3.72
C PHE A 26 -0.47 5.35 -3.16
N TYR A 27 0.50 4.92 -3.98
CA TYR A 27 1.89 4.86 -3.57
C TYR A 27 2.46 6.25 -3.29
N ILE A 28 2.15 7.21 -4.15
CA ILE A 28 2.56 8.61 -4.00
C ILE A 28 1.94 9.23 -2.77
N GLN A 29 0.65 8.97 -2.53
CA GLN A 29 -0.03 9.44 -1.33
C GLN A 29 0.63 8.87 -0.06
N SER A 30 1.03 7.61 -0.08
CA SER A 30 1.72 6.97 1.05
C SER A 30 3.06 7.64 1.35
N ILE A 31 3.85 7.98 0.32
CA ILE A 31 5.10 8.74 0.46
C ILE A 31 4.79 10.13 1.02
N ASN A 32 3.84 10.85 0.43
CA ASN A 32 3.50 12.21 0.83
C ASN A 32 3.01 12.28 2.28
N ASN A 33 2.17 11.34 2.70
CA ASN A 33 1.69 11.27 4.08
C ASN A 33 2.83 11.05 5.07
N LEU A 34 3.80 10.19 4.73
CA LEU A 34 4.94 9.94 5.60
C LEU A 34 5.89 11.14 5.68
N PHE A 35 6.11 11.86 4.58
CA PHE A 35 6.87 13.12 4.61
C PHE A 35 6.13 14.22 5.39
N TYR A 36 4.81 14.30 5.24
CA TYR A 36 4.00 15.25 6.01
C TYR A 36 4.08 14.98 7.51
N GLU A 37 3.96 13.71 7.91
CA GLU A 37 4.11 13.26 9.29
C GLU A 37 5.52 13.59 9.83
N TRP A 38 6.56 13.27 9.07
CA TRP A 38 7.95 13.48 9.44
C TRP A 38 8.29 14.97 9.65
N PHE A 39 8.01 15.80 8.66
CA PHE A 39 8.25 17.25 8.75
C PHE A 39 7.26 17.98 9.67
N GLY A 40 6.14 17.39 9.98
CA GLY A 40 5.21 17.86 11.01
C GLY A 40 5.75 17.66 12.43
N ALA A 41 6.47 16.55 12.65
CA ALA A 41 7.01 16.18 13.94
C ALA A 41 8.38 16.79 14.25
N MET A 42 9.18 17.14 13.22
CA MET A 42 10.57 17.54 13.36
C MET A 42 10.91 18.75 12.48
N THR A 43 11.82 19.59 12.97
CA THR A 43 12.43 20.67 12.17
C THR A 43 13.64 20.11 11.43
N ILE A 44 13.60 20.10 10.10
CA ILE A 44 14.62 19.49 9.25
C ILE A 44 15.00 20.51 8.16
N ASP A 45 16.22 20.98 8.19
CA ASP A 45 16.74 21.90 7.18
C ASP A 45 17.33 21.17 5.96
N THR A 46 17.90 19.99 6.22
CA THR A 46 18.51 19.10 5.22
C THR A 46 18.32 17.66 5.66
N ILE A 47 18.06 16.77 4.71
CA ILE A 47 17.99 15.34 4.99
C ILE A 47 19.41 14.77 5.00
N ASP A 48 19.96 14.64 6.18
CA ASP A 48 21.26 14.06 6.50
C ASP A 48 21.13 12.75 7.29
N ASP A 49 22.24 12.19 7.76
CA ASP A 49 22.25 10.98 8.59
C ASP A 49 21.52 11.18 9.92
N LYS A 50 21.56 12.36 10.52
CA LYS A 50 20.87 12.67 11.79
C LYS A 50 19.37 12.69 11.57
N ALA A 51 18.91 13.33 10.49
CA ALA A 51 17.48 13.36 10.15
C ALA A 51 16.92 11.95 9.91
N ILE A 52 17.67 11.08 9.24
CA ILE A 52 17.29 9.68 9.01
C ILE A 52 17.29 8.88 10.33
N TYR A 53 18.28 9.09 11.19
CA TYR A 53 18.31 8.45 12.49
C TYR A 53 17.10 8.84 13.35
N GLN A 54 16.79 10.13 13.42
CA GLN A 54 15.63 10.65 14.14
C GLN A 54 14.32 10.07 13.59
N LEU A 55 14.18 9.98 12.27
CA LEU A 55 13.03 9.32 11.66
C LEU A 55 12.92 7.85 12.05
N ASN A 56 14.02 7.11 12.05
CA ASN A 56 14.02 5.71 12.46
C ASN A 56 13.58 5.54 13.93
N VAL A 57 14.08 6.40 14.82
CA VAL A 57 13.66 6.42 16.23
C VAL A 57 12.18 6.76 16.37
N TYR A 58 11.70 7.75 15.63
CA TYR A 58 10.29 8.17 15.62
C TYR A 58 9.34 7.06 15.14
N LEU A 59 9.73 6.32 14.11
CA LEU A 59 8.94 5.21 13.59
C LEU A 59 8.92 4.00 14.56
N GLY A 60 9.98 3.82 15.33
CA GLY A 60 10.13 2.67 16.22
C GLY A 60 10.15 1.34 15.46
N SER A 61 10.17 0.23 16.21
CA SER A 61 10.23 -1.12 15.62
C SER A 61 8.98 -1.50 14.84
N GLU A 62 7.80 -1.02 15.26
CA GLU A 62 6.52 -1.38 14.66
C GLU A 62 6.31 -0.76 13.28
N ARG A 63 6.85 0.43 13.05
CA ARG A 63 6.65 1.21 11.81
C ARG A 63 7.92 1.33 10.96
N ASN A 64 9.01 0.69 11.38
CA ASN A 64 10.31 0.75 10.71
C ASN A 64 10.23 0.33 9.23
N TYR A 65 9.34 -0.59 8.86
CA TYR A 65 9.11 -1.00 7.46
C TYR A 65 8.80 0.18 6.52
N LYS A 66 8.25 1.29 7.07
CA LYS A 66 7.96 2.50 6.28
C LYS A 66 9.22 3.18 5.73
N LEU A 67 10.39 2.92 6.33
CA LEU A 67 11.67 3.39 5.81
C LEU A 67 11.92 2.92 4.37
N ASN A 68 11.40 1.77 3.96
CA ASN A 68 11.53 1.30 2.57
C ASN A 68 10.91 2.27 1.57
N LEU A 69 9.75 2.88 1.89
CA LEU A 69 9.11 3.89 1.05
C LEU A 69 10.00 5.11 0.87
N ILE A 70 10.55 5.60 1.97
CA ILE A 70 11.40 6.80 1.98
C ILE A 70 12.77 6.50 1.34
N LYS A 71 13.35 5.33 1.58
CA LYS A 71 14.66 4.96 1.05
C LYS A 71 14.72 5.11 -0.47
N ALA A 72 13.80 4.48 -1.18
CA ALA A 72 13.74 4.56 -2.63
C ALA A 72 13.56 6.00 -3.12
N PHE A 73 12.67 6.76 -2.47
CA PHE A 73 12.38 8.14 -2.82
C PHE A 73 13.58 9.07 -2.58
N ILE A 74 14.27 8.98 -1.44
CA ILE A 74 15.44 9.79 -1.11
C ILE A 74 16.60 9.49 -2.05
N ILE A 75 16.84 8.21 -2.39
CA ILE A 75 17.87 7.82 -3.36
C ILE A 75 17.55 8.45 -4.72
N LYS A 76 16.30 8.38 -5.17
CA LYS A 76 15.90 8.99 -6.44
C LYS A 76 16.07 10.52 -6.42
N TRP A 77 15.66 11.16 -5.32
CA TRP A 77 15.83 12.60 -5.13
C TRP A 77 17.30 13.01 -5.28
N LYS A 78 18.20 12.28 -4.62
CA LYS A 78 19.65 12.53 -4.72
C LYS A 78 20.18 12.28 -6.13
N ASN A 79 19.74 11.22 -6.80
CA ASN A 79 20.17 10.88 -8.17
C ASN A 79 19.71 11.92 -9.21
N LEU A 80 18.62 12.64 -8.95
CA LEU A 80 18.16 13.74 -9.76
C LEU A 80 18.97 15.04 -9.51
N ASN A 81 19.97 14.99 -8.62
CA ASN A 81 20.83 16.13 -8.23
C ASN A 81 20.04 17.35 -7.68
N TYR A 82 18.86 17.09 -7.11
CA TYR A 82 18.10 18.17 -6.47
C TYR A 82 18.62 18.42 -5.05
N PRO A 83 18.68 19.69 -4.61
CA PRO A 83 19.13 20.05 -3.26
C PRO A 83 18.17 19.50 -2.18
N GLY A 84 18.69 19.34 -0.96
CA GLY A 84 17.91 18.96 0.22
C GLY A 84 18.23 17.56 0.77
N VAL A 85 18.99 16.73 0.05
CA VAL A 85 19.44 15.41 0.50
C VAL A 85 20.95 15.30 0.44
N GLU A 86 21.56 14.91 1.55
CA GLU A 86 22.99 14.65 1.65
C GLU A 86 23.35 13.18 1.37
N ALA A 87 24.61 12.93 0.98
CA ALA A 87 25.10 11.57 0.76
C ALA A 87 25.14 10.75 2.07
N THR A 88 25.27 11.42 3.21
CA THR A 88 25.24 10.83 4.54
C THR A 88 23.91 10.14 4.85
N ALA A 89 22.79 10.76 4.40
CA ALA A 89 21.45 10.17 4.54
C ALA A 89 21.34 8.80 3.85
N ILE A 90 21.87 8.67 2.63
CA ILE A 90 21.83 7.41 1.88
C ILE A 90 22.66 6.34 2.59
N ARG A 91 23.88 6.68 3.00
CA ARG A 91 24.73 5.75 3.77
C ARG A 91 24.08 5.30 5.07
N MET A 92 23.34 6.18 5.73
CA MET A 92 22.59 5.83 6.94
C MET A 92 21.44 4.88 6.64
N LEU A 93 20.65 5.16 5.59
CA LEU A 93 19.56 4.29 5.14
C LEU A 93 20.02 2.89 4.71
N GLU A 94 21.24 2.76 4.22
CA GLU A 94 21.84 1.48 3.86
C GLU A 94 22.24 0.66 5.10
N LYS A 95 22.66 1.34 6.17
CA LYS A 95 23.08 0.69 7.43
C LYS A 95 21.91 0.28 8.32
N ILE A 96 20.77 0.98 8.22
CA ILE A 96 19.61 0.66 9.05
C ILE A 96 19.01 -0.68 8.62
N LYS A 97 18.90 -1.61 9.58
CA LYS A 97 18.17 -2.86 9.39
C LYS A 97 16.66 -2.55 9.36
N ILE A 98 16.08 -2.62 8.18
CA ILE A 98 14.64 -2.43 8.02
C ILE A 98 13.94 -3.76 8.29
N ILE A 99 13.02 -3.75 9.25
CA ILE A 99 12.21 -4.91 9.63
C ILE A 99 11.01 -4.95 8.68
N PRO A 100 10.82 -6.04 7.92
CA PRO A 100 9.65 -6.15 7.05
C PRO A 100 8.36 -6.05 7.84
N ASN A 101 7.32 -5.46 7.22
CA ASN A 101 5.98 -5.49 7.80
C ASN A 101 5.54 -6.95 7.97
N GLN A 102 5.14 -7.32 9.18
CA GLN A 102 4.60 -8.66 9.46
C GLN A 102 3.21 -8.77 8.84
N THR A 103 3.15 -9.25 7.59
CA THR A 103 1.90 -9.54 6.91
C THR A 103 1.52 -11.00 7.08
N GLY A 104 0.22 -11.28 7.16
CA GLY A 104 -0.29 -12.65 7.24
C GLY A 104 -0.26 -13.28 8.63
N ASP A 105 0.07 -12.54 9.67
CA ASP A 105 0.10 -13.05 11.04
C ASP A 105 -1.29 -13.51 11.53
N ALA A 106 -2.34 -12.76 11.19
CA ALA A 106 -3.72 -13.13 11.47
C ALA A 106 -4.13 -14.45 10.78
N VAL A 107 -3.63 -14.68 9.56
CA VAL A 107 -3.85 -15.95 8.83
C VAL A 107 -3.09 -17.10 9.51
N LYS A 108 -1.83 -16.88 9.86
CA LYS A 108 -0.99 -17.89 10.52
C LYS A 108 -1.55 -18.30 11.88
N ARG A 109 -2.04 -17.34 12.65
CA ARG A 109 -2.62 -17.56 13.98
C ARG A 109 -4.08 -17.97 13.94
N ARG A 110 -4.71 -17.99 12.77
CA ARG A 110 -6.16 -18.24 12.60
C ARG A 110 -6.99 -17.33 13.51
N ASP A 111 -6.64 -16.02 13.49
CA ASP A 111 -7.34 -15.02 14.31
C ASP A 111 -8.83 -15.04 13.97
N PRO A 112 -9.73 -15.21 14.96
CA PRO A 112 -11.16 -15.34 14.70
C PRO A 112 -11.81 -14.09 14.09
N ASN A 113 -11.19 -12.91 14.25
CA ASN A 113 -11.74 -11.66 13.75
C ASN A 113 -11.02 -11.11 12.49
N LYS A 114 -9.79 -11.53 12.24
CA LYS A 114 -8.93 -11.00 11.17
C LYS A 114 -8.32 -12.10 10.31
N GLY A 115 -8.50 -13.35 10.67
CA GLY A 115 -8.02 -14.52 9.95
C GLY A 115 -8.92 -14.91 8.79
N PRO A 116 -8.60 -16.02 8.11
CA PRO A 116 -9.47 -16.59 7.09
C PRO A 116 -10.76 -17.11 7.70
N LEU A 117 -11.83 -17.03 6.94
CA LEU A 117 -13.10 -17.66 7.31
C LEU A 117 -12.91 -19.16 7.50
N THR A 118 -13.59 -19.73 8.48
CA THR A 118 -13.74 -21.17 8.58
C THR A 118 -14.64 -21.69 7.46
N GLU A 119 -14.56 -22.98 7.15
CA GLU A 119 -15.41 -23.60 6.14
C GLU A 119 -16.91 -23.41 6.44
N ALA A 120 -17.28 -23.52 7.72
CA ALA A 120 -18.66 -23.33 8.16
C ALA A 120 -19.13 -21.88 7.94
N GLU A 121 -18.31 -20.87 8.27
CA GLU A 121 -18.62 -19.46 8.04
C GLU A 121 -18.72 -19.16 6.54
N PHE A 122 -17.80 -19.69 5.74
CA PHE A 122 -17.84 -19.55 4.29
C PHE A 122 -19.13 -20.13 3.70
N ASN A 123 -19.47 -21.35 4.05
CA ASN A 123 -20.71 -22.01 3.57
C ASN A 123 -21.96 -21.25 4.03
N ASN A 124 -21.98 -20.75 5.26
CA ASN A 124 -23.09 -19.94 5.77
C ASN A 124 -23.28 -18.64 4.97
N ILE A 125 -22.17 -17.96 4.59
CA ILE A 125 -22.22 -16.77 3.73
C ILE A 125 -22.82 -17.12 2.37
N ILE A 126 -22.34 -18.18 1.71
CA ILE A 126 -22.84 -18.57 0.39
C ILE A 126 -24.32 -18.91 0.44
N ASN A 127 -24.75 -19.68 1.44
CA ASN A 127 -26.14 -20.05 1.62
C ASN A 127 -27.03 -18.82 1.89
N ALA A 128 -26.58 -17.89 2.74
CA ALA A 128 -27.31 -16.66 3.04
C ALA A 128 -27.45 -15.77 1.79
N VAL A 129 -26.41 -15.65 1.00
CA VAL A 129 -26.41 -14.88 -0.26
C VAL A 129 -27.37 -15.50 -1.27
N GLY A 130 -27.38 -16.83 -1.42
CA GLY A 130 -28.35 -17.57 -2.24
C GLY A 130 -29.79 -17.30 -1.80
N LYS A 131 -30.06 -17.42 -0.49
CA LYS A 131 -31.38 -17.14 0.08
C LYS A 131 -31.83 -15.72 -0.21
N PHE A 132 -30.98 -14.72 0.03
CA PHE A 132 -31.32 -13.30 -0.23
C PHE A 132 -31.59 -13.02 -1.71
N TYR A 133 -30.90 -13.70 -2.62
CA TYR A 133 -31.19 -13.62 -4.04
C TYR A 133 -32.57 -14.19 -4.39
N HIS A 134 -32.89 -15.39 -3.91
CA HIS A 134 -34.20 -16.02 -4.12
C HIS A 134 -35.36 -15.22 -3.51
N GLU A 135 -35.12 -14.58 -2.37
CA GLU A 135 -36.08 -13.67 -1.73
C GLU A 135 -36.13 -12.26 -2.39
N LYS A 136 -35.40 -12.04 -3.49
CA LYS A 136 -35.29 -10.75 -4.22
C LYS A 136 -34.79 -9.58 -3.35
N LYS A 137 -34.06 -9.89 -2.28
CA LYS A 137 -33.46 -8.87 -1.38
C LYS A 137 -32.18 -8.28 -1.94
N ILE A 138 -31.51 -8.99 -2.84
CA ILE A 138 -30.31 -8.51 -3.53
C ILE A 138 -30.46 -8.69 -5.05
N GLN A 139 -29.78 -7.82 -5.80
CA GLN A 139 -29.79 -7.87 -7.26
C GLN A 139 -28.89 -9.00 -7.78
N CYS A 140 -29.20 -9.51 -8.98
CA CYS A 140 -28.40 -10.54 -9.66
C CYS A 140 -26.91 -10.17 -9.77
N PHE A 141 -26.59 -8.91 -10.09
CA PHE A 141 -25.23 -8.44 -10.14
C PHE A 141 -24.47 -8.67 -8.82
N LEU A 142 -25.06 -8.29 -7.70
CA LEU A 142 -24.45 -8.45 -6.38
C LEU A 142 -24.28 -9.93 -6.01
N TYR A 143 -25.28 -10.74 -6.33
CA TYR A 143 -25.20 -12.18 -6.16
C TYR A 143 -24.04 -12.79 -6.92
N CYS A 144 -23.94 -12.54 -8.22
CA CYS A 144 -22.87 -13.04 -9.07
C CYS A 144 -21.50 -12.53 -8.62
N TYR A 145 -21.41 -11.26 -8.22
CA TYR A 145 -20.16 -10.67 -7.73
C TYR A 145 -19.63 -11.35 -6.48
N ILE A 146 -20.51 -11.61 -5.49
CA ILE A 146 -20.12 -12.31 -4.25
C ILE A 146 -19.70 -13.76 -4.55
N LEU A 147 -20.42 -14.47 -5.43
CA LEU A 147 -20.01 -15.80 -5.86
C LEU A 147 -18.65 -15.81 -6.54
N LEU A 148 -18.39 -14.86 -7.44
CA LEU A 148 -17.11 -14.76 -8.12
C LEU A 148 -15.97 -14.47 -7.12
N LEU A 149 -16.21 -13.60 -6.13
CA LEU A 149 -15.25 -13.37 -5.04
C LEU A 149 -14.95 -14.67 -4.29
N ALA A 150 -15.98 -15.41 -3.93
CA ALA A 150 -15.87 -16.64 -3.18
C ALA A 150 -15.13 -17.74 -3.94
N ILE A 151 -15.44 -17.94 -5.22
CA ILE A 151 -14.86 -18.99 -6.07
C ILE A 151 -13.42 -18.65 -6.48
N THR A 152 -13.15 -17.39 -6.80
CA THR A 152 -11.86 -17.01 -7.38
C THR A 152 -10.84 -16.54 -6.37
N GLY A 153 -11.25 -16.11 -5.18
CA GLY A 153 -10.38 -15.50 -4.16
C GLY A 153 -9.69 -14.20 -4.65
N ARG A 154 -10.18 -13.61 -5.75
CA ARG A 154 -9.59 -12.40 -6.33
C ARG A 154 -9.92 -11.17 -5.49
N ARG A 155 -9.10 -10.13 -5.62
CA ARG A 155 -9.39 -8.85 -4.96
C ARG A 155 -10.64 -8.19 -5.56
N PRO A 156 -11.48 -7.53 -4.75
CA PRO A 156 -12.72 -6.88 -5.21
C PRO A 156 -12.54 -6.02 -6.47
N LEU A 157 -11.52 -5.17 -6.49
CA LEU A 157 -11.23 -4.30 -7.65
C LEU A 157 -10.86 -5.08 -8.91
N GLN A 158 -10.23 -6.24 -8.80
CA GLN A 158 -9.90 -7.07 -9.96
C GLN A 158 -11.16 -7.64 -10.61
N LEU A 159 -12.17 -8.01 -9.82
CA LEU A 159 -13.45 -8.50 -10.35
C LEU A 159 -14.30 -7.38 -10.96
N ILE A 160 -14.35 -6.20 -10.31
CA ILE A 160 -15.09 -5.06 -10.87
C ILE A 160 -14.48 -4.56 -12.18
N SER A 161 -13.17 -4.72 -12.37
CA SER A 161 -12.48 -4.31 -13.60
C SER A 161 -12.54 -5.32 -14.74
N LEU A 162 -13.14 -6.51 -14.53
CA LEU A 162 -13.33 -7.49 -15.59
C LEU A 162 -14.21 -6.93 -16.72
N LYS A 163 -13.78 -7.22 -17.95
CA LYS A 163 -14.51 -6.86 -19.18
C LYS A 163 -14.97 -8.14 -19.87
N ALA A 164 -16.01 -8.05 -20.67
CA ALA A 164 -16.52 -9.19 -21.45
C ALA A 164 -15.43 -9.87 -22.30
N LYS A 165 -14.46 -9.11 -22.79
CA LYS A 165 -13.31 -9.64 -23.54
C LYS A 165 -12.33 -10.48 -22.72
N ASP A 166 -12.39 -10.38 -21.40
CA ASP A 166 -11.53 -11.13 -20.49
C ASP A 166 -12.10 -12.55 -20.24
N LEU A 167 -13.33 -12.81 -20.70
CA LEU A 167 -13.95 -14.12 -20.69
C LEU A 167 -13.49 -14.91 -21.93
N ILE A 168 -12.61 -15.89 -21.70
CA ILE A 168 -12.09 -16.74 -22.76
C ILE A 168 -12.77 -18.10 -22.65
N LYS A 169 -13.51 -18.49 -23.70
CA LYS A 169 -14.08 -19.82 -23.80
C LYS A 169 -12.97 -20.82 -24.12
N ASN A 170 -12.77 -21.82 -23.26
CA ASN A 170 -11.82 -22.88 -23.53
C ASN A 170 -12.37 -23.86 -24.58
N GLU A 171 -11.51 -24.76 -25.10
CA GLU A 171 -11.87 -25.77 -26.11
C GLU A 171 -12.99 -26.73 -25.67
N ARG A 172 -13.22 -26.88 -24.35
CA ARG A 172 -14.29 -27.69 -23.77
C ARG A 172 -15.61 -26.91 -23.60
N GLY A 173 -15.67 -25.66 -24.05
CA GLY A 173 -16.87 -24.84 -23.95
C GLY A 173 -17.16 -24.25 -22.56
N CYS A 174 -16.25 -24.40 -21.61
CA CYS A 174 -16.33 -23.77 -20.29
C CYS A 174 -15.65 -22.38 -20.31
N PHE A 175 -16.19 -21.43 -19.50
CA PHE A 175 -15.63 -20.11 -19.32
C PHE A 175 -14.67 -20.05 -18.13
#